data_08d88b2c1203ecb787957dca2d7a6bb7
#
_entry.id   08d88b2c1203ecb787957dca2d7a6bb7
#
_cell.length_a   1.000
_cell.length_b   1.000
_cell.length_c   1.000
_cell.angle_alpha   90.00
_cell.angle_beta   90.00
_cell.angle_gamma   90.00
#
_symmetry.space_group_name_H-M   'P 1'
#
loop_
_entity.id
_entity.type
_entity.pdbx_description
1 polymer ?
#
loop_
_entity_poly.entity_id
_entity_poly.type
_entity_poly.pdbx_seq_one_letter_code
_entity_poly.pdbx_strand_id
1 'polypeptide(L)'
;MEIQPRLATESIAGQRPYQEDAVLAQALSDGRIVVAVADGMGGHAAGDVASALAMETLVQALEDGQALGDAFTLANSRVHSKSREPGKQGMGSTMVAAVIDGATFTVANVGDSRCYLLGADGIKQISEDHSFVAEAMKRGQSEEEALSSRFKDVLTRSIGIDEQVKVDTFGPYPVENNTALFLCSDGLYKVMTNARIRELFGRSGGPRGAAQSMVATAYEDGSDDNISIALAEFGEVKRDRAMDTMPIEFVPPPADDTADDAADDGADDDVPIVAAAPAAVEADDDTWNEDWDSSTAVTSRGGQNTMLIVVGVGVIGVVLTLLFLMAA
;
A
#
# COMPACT_ATOMS: atom_id res chain seq x y z
N MET A 1 9.12 30.16 14.82
CA MET A 1 10.32 29.31 14.80
C MET A 1 9.88 28.05 14.04
N GLU A 2 10.49 27.78 12.93
CA GLU A 2 10.18 26.63 12.10
C GLU A 2 10.66 25.36 12.82
N ILE A 3 9.77 24.37 12.99
CA ILE A 3 10.10 23.13 13.70
C ILE A 3 10.69 22.17 12.68
N GLN A 4 12.02 22.00 12.73
CA GLN A 4 12.69 21.01 11.88
C GLN A 4 12.45 19.60 12.46
N PRO A 5 11.86 18.65 11.71
CA PRO A 5 11.64 17.31 12.23
C PRO A 5 12.92 16.50 12.29
N ARG A 6 12.97 15.58 13.25
CA ARG A 6 13.95 14.48 13.27
C ARG A 6 13.39 13.33 12.46
N LEU A 7 14.14 12.88 11.46
CA LEU A 7 13.72 11.85 10.52
C LEU A 7 14.32 10.49 10.87
N ALA A 8 13.58 9.42 10.59
CA ALA A 8 14.08 8.05 10.63
C ALA A 8 13.31 7.16 9.67
N THR A 9 13.99 6.15 9.16
CA THR A 9 13.38 5.04 8.42
C THR A 9 13.96 3.72 8.94
N GLU A 10 13.16 2.67 8.88
CA GLU A 10 13.59 1.29 9.11
C GLU A 10 12.79 0.39 8.18
N SER A 11 13.45 -0.60 7.58
CA SER A 11 12.81 -1.51 6.63
C SER A 11 13.56 -2.84 6.59
N ILE A 12 12.84 -3.96 6.73
CA ILE A 12 13.40 -5.30 6.66
C ILE A 12 12.53 -6.20 5.79
N ALA A 13 13.13 -7.20 5.16
CA ALA A 13 12.40 -8.20 4.39
C ALA A 13 11.48 -9.08 5.27
N GLY A 14 11.72 -9.11 6.59
CA GLY A 14 10.97 -9.95 7.50
C GLY A 14 11.16 -11.43 7.18
N GLN A 15 10.06 -12.16 7.05
CA GLN A 15 10.06 -13.58 6.68
C GLN A 15 9.99 -13.81 5.16
N ARG A 16 9.89 -12.73 4.37
CA ARG A 16 9.85 -12.82 2.90
C ARG A 16 11.25 -13.05 2.34
N PRO A 17 11.40 -13.78 1.21
CA PRO A 17 12.69 -13.98 0.55
C PRO A 17 13.22 -12.70 -0.13
N TYR A 18 12.34 -11.73 -0.38
CA TYR A 18 12.67 -10.47 -1.08
C TYR A 18 12.09 -9.28 -0.34
N GLN A 19 12.74 -8.12 -0.48
CA GLN A 19 12.24 -6.84 -0.01
C GLN A 19 11.57 -6.13 -1.19
N GLU A 20 10.27 -5.97 -1.12
CA GLU A 20 9.45 -5.26 -2.12
C GLU A 20 8.97 -3.91 -1.61
N ASP A 21 9.15 -3.60 -0.32
CA ASP A 21 8.86 -2.28 0.24
C ASP A 21 9.96 -1.27 -0.10
N ALA A 22 9.56 -0.02 -0.26
CA ALA A 22 10.46 1.12 -0.36
C ALA A 22 10.08 2.19 0.68
N VAL A 23 11.09 2.81 1.30
CA VAL A 23 10.90 3.86 2.30
C VAL A 23 11.80 5.05 2.02
N LEU A 24 11.34 6.25 2.37
CA LEU A 24 12.18 7.44 2.34
C LEU A 24 11.79 8.44 3.44
N ALA A 25 12.78 9.23 3.89
CA ALA A 25 12.59 10.39 4.73
C ALA A 25 13.73 11.37 4.46
N GLN A 26 13.47 12.46 3.72
CA GLN A 26 14.51 13.38 3.28
C GLN A 26 13.99 14.81 3.11
N ALA A 27 14.92 15.77 3.11
CA ALA A 27 14.65 17.13 2.70
C ALA A 27 14.72 17.24 1.15
N LEU A 28 13.85 18.05 0.58
CA LEU A 28 13.86 18.45 -0.83
C LEU A 28 14.72 19.71 -0.99
N SER A 29 15.09 20.01 -2.24
CA SER A 29 15.97 21.15 -2.58
C SER A 29 15.36 22.52 -2.21
N ASP A 30 14.03 22.62 -2.14
CA ASP A 30 13.29 23.83 -1.76
C ASP A 30 13.05 23.96 -0.24
N GLY A 31 13.56 23.02 0.57
CA GLY A 31 13.45 23.00 2.03
C GLY A 31 12.23 22.27 2.56
N ARG A 32 11.30 21.83 1.71
CA ARG A 32 10.23 20.90 2.12
C ARG A 32 10.86 19.55 2.52
N ILE A 33 10.12 18.78 3.31
CA ILE A 33 10.53 17.44 3.73
C ILE A 33 9.48 16.44 3.28
N VAL A 34 9.93 15.32 2.75
CA VAL A 34 9.05 14.21 2.37
C VAL A 34 9.40 12.98 3.19
N VAL A 35 8.37 12.29 3.70
CA VAL A 35 8.43 10.96 4.30
C VAL A 35 7.43 10.06 3.57
N ALA A 36 7.83 8.84 3.22
CA ALA A 36 6.96 7.96 2.45
C ALA A 36 7.28 6.47 2.69
N VAL A 37 6.24 5.64 2.50
CA VAL A 37 6.30 4.18 2.47
C VAL A 37 5.51 3.72 1.25
N ALA A 38 6.07 2.76 0.51
CA ALA A 38 5.43 2.06 -0.60
C ALA A 38 5.67 0.56 -0.45
N ASP A 39 4.60 -0.22 -0.53
CA ASP A 39 4.61 -1.67 -0.45
C ASP A 39 4.36 -2.22 -1.86
N GLY A 40 5.37 -2.89 -2.39
CA GLY A 40 5.39 -3.39 -3.75
C GLY A 40 4.71 -4.75 -3.88
N MET A 41 3.95 -4.94 -4.94
CA MET A 41 3.28 -6.20 -5.26
C MET A 41 3.49 -6.60 -6.71
N GLY A 42 3.49 -7.91 -7.00
CA GLY A 42 3.61 -8.41 -8.37
C GLY A 42 4.40 -9.70 -8.53
N GLY A 43 4.86 -10.28 -7.43
CA GLY A 43 5.63 -11.55 -7.40
C GLY A 43 6.99 -11.49 -8.11
N HIS A 44 7.98 -12.23 -7.60
CA HIS A 44 9.31 -12.43 -8.21
C HIS A 44 9.96 -11.17 -8.86
N ALA A 45 10.47 -10.25 -8.06
CA ALA A 45 11.22 -9.08 -8.52
C ALA A 45 10.44 -8.07 -9.40
N ALA A 46 9.12 -7.96 -9.24
CA ALA A 46 8.31 -6.95 -9.89
C ALA A 46 7.75 -5.93 -8.88
N GLY A 47 7.49 -6.35 -7.64
CA GLY A 47 7.05 -5.47 -6.57
C GLY A 47 8.12 -4.46 -6.16
N ASP A 48 9.38 -4.89 -6.01
CA ASP A 48 10.53 -4.02 -5.72
C ASP A 48 10.73 -2.93 -6.79
N VAL A 49 10.55 -3.30 -8.07
CA VAL A 49 10.62 -2.34 -9.17
C VAL A 49 9.44 -1.35 -9.11
N ALA A 50 8.25 -1.81 -8.75
CA ALA A 50 7.07 -0.94 -8.67
C ALA A 50 7.19 0.09 -7.55
N SER A 51 7.52 -0.35 -6.32
CA SER A 51 7.69 0.52 -5.16
C SER A 51 8.85 1.51 -5.35
N ALA A 52 10.01 1.02 -5.85
CA ALA A 52 11.17 1.88 -6.12
C ALA A 52 10.86 2.94 -7.19
N LEU A 53 10.21 2.56 -8.32
CA LEU A 53 9.83 3.48 -9.37
C LEU A 53 8.79 4.51 -8.90
N ALA A 54 7.85 4.09 -8.06
CA ALA A 54 6.88 5.00 -7.45
C ALA A 54 7.57 6.05 -6.58
N MET A 55 8.50 5.63 -5.71
CA MET A 55 9.26 6.52 -4.83
C MET A 55 10.18 7.47 -5.60
N GLU A 56 10.93 6.96 -6.59
CA GLU A 56 11.77 7.81 -7.45
C GLU A 56 10.94 8.88 -8.15
N THR A 57 9.78 8.49 -8.70
CA THR A 57 8.88 9.41 -9.38
C THR A 57 8.29 10.44 -8.43
N LEU A 58 7.90 10.03 -7.22
CA LEU A 58 7.40 10.94 -6.18
C LEU A 58 8.42 12.04 -5.89
N VAL A 59 9.68 11.65 -5.59
CA VAL A 59 10.74 12.61 -5.28
C VAL A 59 10.99 13.55 -6.45
N GLN A 60 11.15 13.01 -7.67
CA GLN A 60 11.39 13.83 -8.85
C GLN A 60 10.27 14.85 -9.09
N ALA A 61 9.01 14.43 -9.01
CA ALA A 61 7.87 15.31 -9.21
C ALA A 61 7.78 16.41 -8.15
N LEU A 62 8.09 16.08 -6.88
CA LEU A 62 8.14 17.07 -5.80
C LEU A 62 9.31 18.05 -5.99
N GLU A 63 10.49 17.61 -6.41
CA GLU A 63 11.62 18.48 -6.75
C GLU A 63 11.30 19.40 -7.92
N ASP A 64 10.51 18.94 -8.88
CA ASP A 64 10.00 19.74 -10.01
C ASP A 64 8.86 20.69 -9.58
N GLY A 65 8.53 20.77 -8.29
CA GLY A 65 7.52 21.67 -7.72
C GLY A 65 6.07 21.23 -7.92
N GLN A 66 5.81 19.98 -8.30
CA GLN A 66 4.45 19.47 -8.44
C GLN A 66 3.77 19.31 -7.07
N ALA A 67 2.44 19.37 -7.06
CA ALA A 67 1.67 19.06 -5.87
C ALA A 67 1.72 17.56 -5.55
N LEU A 68 1.58 17.20 -4.26
CA LEU A 68 1.69 15.81 -3.80
C LEU A 68 0.74 14.85 -4.53
N GLY A 69 -0.53 15.25 -4.76
CA GLY A 69 -1.49 14.42 -5.50
C GLY A 69 -1.13 14.22 -6.98
N ASP A 70 -0.54 15.25 -7.62
CA ASP A 70 -0.08 15.16 -9.01
C ASP A 70 1.14 14.24 -9.11
N ALA A 71 2.06 14.29 -8.13
CA ALA A 71 3.20 13.39 -8.03
C ALA A 71 2.77 11.92 -7.94
N PHE A 72 1.73 11.61 -7.16
CA PHE A 72 1.12 10.27 -7.11
C PHE A 72 0.52 9.83 -8.44
N THR A 73 -0.19 10.73 -9.11
CA THR A 73 -0.76 10.46 -10.44
C THR A 73 0.33 10.18 -11.46
N LEU A 74 1.43 10.92 -11.42
CA LEU A 74 2.59 10.68 -12.28
C LEU A 74 3.27 9.34 -11.95
N ALA A 75 3.42 9.01 -10.66
CA ALA A 75 3.95 7.72 -10.22
C ALA A 75 3.10 6.56 -10.74
N ASN A 76 1.77 6.66 -10.61
CA ASN A 76 0.85 5.68 -11.19
C ASN A 76 1.08 5.49 -12.68
N SER A 77 1.13 6.56 -13.45
CA SER A 77 1.33 6.49 -14.90
C SER A 77 2.64 5.81 -15.29
N ARG A 78 3.75 6.11 -14.57
CA ARG A 78 5.05 5.50 -14.83
C ARG A 78 5.07 4.01 -14.48
N VAL A 79 4.56 3.64 -13.30
CA VAL A 79 4.48 2.23 -12.89
C VAL A 79 3.56 1.45 -13.83
N HIS A 80 2.39 2.00 -14.18
CA HIS A 80 1.47 1.37 -15.14
C HIS A 80 2.11 1.18 -16.52
N SER A 81 2.84 2.17 -17.01
CA SER A 81 3.56 2.02 -18.27
C SER A 81 4.63 0.93 -18.20
N LYS A 82 5.36 0.86 -17.09
CA LYS A 82 6.40 -0.14 -16.84
C LYS A 82 5.82 -1.56 -16.69
N SER A 83 4.63 -1.69 -16.12
CA SER A 83 3.94 -2.98 -15.94
C SER A 83 3.57 -3.67 -17.27
N ARG A 84 3.58 -2.94 -18.39
CA ARG A 84 3.31 -3.50 -19.72
C ARG A 84 4.53 -4.14 -20.38
N GLU A 85 5.71 -3.95 -19.79
CA GLU A 85 6.93 -4.59 -20.31
C GLU A 85 6.93 -6.12 -20.01
N PRO A 86 7.58 -6.93 -20.85
CA PRO A 86 7.71 -8.35 -20.61
C PRO A 86 8.31 -8.66 -19.23
N GLY A 87 7.68 -9.56 -18.48
CA GLY A 87 8.10 -9.97 -17.14
C GLY A 87 7.74 -8.97 -16.02
N LYS A 88 6.98 -7.91 -16.33
CA LYS A 88 6.53 -6.91 -15.35
C LYS A 88 5.01 -6.81 -15.23
N GLN A 89 4.29 -7.75 -15.89
CA GLN A 89 2.82 -7.74 -15.89
C GLN A 89 2.28 -7.90 -14.47
N GLY A 90 1.32 -7.05 -14.12
CA GLY A 90 0.66 -7.10 -12.82
C GLY A 90 1.46 -6.51 -11.66
N MET A 91 2.63 -5.90 -11.93
CA MET A 91 3.33 -5.16 -10.89
C MET A 91 2.54 -3.91 -10.50
N GLY A 92 2.55 -3.62 -9.22
CA GLY A 92 1.93 -2.44 -8.64
C GLY A 92 2.54 -2.14 -7.27
N SER A 93 2.04 -1.11 -6.63
CA SER A 93 2.48 -0.76 -5.28
C SER A 93 1.38 -0.03 -4.52
N THR A 94 1.39 -0.10 -3.21
CA THR A 94 0.79 0.96 -2.38
C THR A 94 1.70 2.18 -2.41
N MET A 95 1.22 3.32 -1.98
CA MET A 95 2.07 4.45 -1.61
C MET A 95 1.33 5.36 -0.63
N VAL A 96 1.96 5.65 0.49
CA VAL A 96 1.56 6.69 1.43
C VAL A 96 2.71 7.66 1.63
N ALA A 97 2.45 8.95 1.53
CA ALA A 97 3.48 9.97 1.71
C ALA A 97 2.94 11.18 2.44
N ALA A 98 3.82 11.85 3.21
CA ALA A 98 3.56 13.15 3.80
C ALA A 98 4.63 14.14 3.34
N VAL A 99 4.20 15.33 2.91
CA VAL A 99 5.06 16.48 2.64
C VAL A 99 4.86 17.51 3.73
N ILE A 100 5.95 17.85 4.40
CA ILE A 100 6.01 18.90 5.41
C ILE A 100 6.54 20.16 4.74
N ASP A 101 5.75 21.23 4.80
CA ASP A 101 6.07 22.56 4.25
C ASP A 101 5.91 23.60 5.33
N GLY A 102 7.04 24.06 5.89
CA GLY A 102 7.07 24.99 6.97
C GLY A 102 6.28 24.53 8.20
N ALA A 103 5.16 25.19 8.45
CA ALA A 103 4.32 24.94 9.63
C ALA A 103 3.14 23.99 9.36
N THR A 104 3.08 23.35 8.18
CA THR A 104 1.99 22.45 7.82
C THR A 104 2.51 21.16 7.19
N PHE A 105 1.66 20.14 7.17
CA PHE A 105 1.91 18.92 6.39
C PHE A 105 0.64 18.48 5.63
N THR A 106 0.87 17.85 4.49
CA THR A 106 -0.18 17.24 3.66
C THR A 106 0.17 15.77 3.44
N VAL A 107 -0.83 14.89 3.51
CA VAL A 107 -0.68 13.45 3.29
C VAL A 107 -1.40 13.07 2.00
N ALA A 108 -0.83 12.15 1.23
CA ALA A 108 -1.51 11.47 0.14
C ALA A 108 -1.40 9.96 0.30
N ASN A 109 -2.44 9.25 -0.15
CA ASN A 109 -2.50 7.79 -0.03
C ASN A 109 -3.14 7.13 -1.25
N VAL A 110 -2.56 5.99 -1.66
CA VAL A 110 -3.13 4.97 -2.56
C VAL A 110 -2.69 3.60 -2.02
N GLY A 111 -3.64 2.75 -1.67
CA GLY A 111 -3.39 1.44 -1.05
C GLY A 111 -3.77 1.42 0.42
N ASP A 112 -3.25 0.46 1.15
CA ASP A 112 -3.51 0.24 2.56
C ASP A 112 -2.30 0.46 3.48
N SER A 113 -1.16 0.91 2.93
CA SER A 113 -0.10 1.51 3.76
C SER A 113 -0.64 2.74 4.49
N ARG A 114 -0.26 2.93 5.75
CA ARG A 114 -0.93 3.88 6.64
C ARG A 114 -0.03 5.02 7.08
N CYS A 115 -0.64 6.20 7.24
CA CYS A 115 -0.06 7.35 7.92
C CYS A 115 -0.83 7.64 9.20
N TYR A 116 -0.09 7.78 10.31
CA TYR A 116 -0.62 8.13 11.62
C TYR A 116 0.00 9.43 12.12
N LEU A 117 -0.76 10.16 12.91
CA LEU A 117 -0.28 11.25 13.76
C LEU A 117 -0.23 10.76 15.22
N LEU A 118 0.96 10.78 15.81
CA LEU A 118 1.19 10.49 17.21
C LEU A 118 1.35 11.81 17.97
N GLY A 119 0.67 11.93 19.10
CA GLY A 119 0.72 13.11 19.95
C GLY A 119 0.35 12.78 21.40
N ALA A 120 0.21 13.83 22.23
CA ALA A 120 -0.19 13.68 23.63
C ALA A 120 -1.55 12.98 23.78
N ASP A 121 -2.47 13.24 22.86
CA ASP A 121 -3.83 12.69 22.85
C ASP A 121 -3.91 11.24 22.34
N GLY A 122 -2.81 10.68 21.86
CA GLY A 122 -2.75 9.32 21.38
C GLY A 122 -2.19 9.17 19.98
N ILE A 123 -2.69 8.14 19.27
CA ILE A 123 -2.39 7.83 17.87
C ILE A 123 -3.67 7.92 17.05
N LYS A 124 -3.60 8.65 15.93
CA LYS A 124 -4.72 8.82 15.02
C LYS A 124 -4.28 8.47 13.60
N GLN A 125 -4.97 7.56 12.93
CA GLN A 125 -4.77 7.33 11.51
C GLN A 125 -5.28 8.53 10.71
N ILE A 126 -4.43 9.05 9.82
CA ILE A 126 -4.73 10.18 8.91
C ILE A 126 -5.18 9.68 7.55
N SER A 127 -4.50 8.66 7.02
CA SER A 127 -4.85 8.01 5.74
C SER A 127 -6.09 7.12 5.89
N GLU A 128 -6.73 6.82 4.78
CA GLU A 128 -7.80 5.83 4.69
C GLU A 128 -7.32 4.65 3.83
N ASP A 129 -7.57 3.43 4.30
CA ASP A 129 -7.16 2.23 3.59
C ASP A 129 -8.03 2.00 2.33
N HIS A 130 -7.39 1.65 1.24
CA HIS A 130 -8.04 1.21 0.00
C HIS A 130 -8.00 -0.31 -0.10
N SER A 131 -8.70 -0.98 0.80
CA SER A 131 -8.81 -2.43 0.86
C SER A 131 -10.29 -2.87 0.87
N PHE A 132 -10.52 -4.13 0.50
CA PHE A 132 -11.85 -4.73 0.60
C PHE A 132 -12.42 -4.62 2.02
N VAL A 133 -11.59 -4.87 3.03
CA VAL A 133 -11.99 -4.80 4.46
C VAL A 133 -12.47 -3.40 4.80
N ALA A 134 -11.69 -2.37 4.47
CA ALA A 134 -12.06 -0.98 4.77
C ALA A 134 -13.38 -0.58 4.07
N GLU A 135 -13.58 -1.00 2.81
CA GLU A 135 -14.81 -0.71 2.10
C GLU A 135 -16.02 -1.50 2.62
N ALA A 136 -15.83 -2.75 3.03
CA ALA A 136 -16.88 -3.55 3.64
C ALA A 136 -17.35 -2.93 4.96
N MET A 137 -16.41 -2.47 5.79
CA MET A 137 -16.72 -1.75 7.05
C MET A 137 -17.47 -0.43 6.77
N LYS A 138 -17.07 0.35 5.76
CA LYS A 138 -17.78 1.56 5.33
C LYS A 138 -19.23 1.28 4.89
N ARG A 139 -19.51 0.08 4.39
CA ARG A 139 -20.86 -0.39 4.03
C ARG A 139 -21.64 -0.98 5.21
N GLY A 140 -21.08 -0.98 6.42
CA GLY A 140 -21.73 -1.41 7.66
C GLY A 140 -21.49 -2.87 8.05
N GLN A 141 -20.58 -3.59 7.39
CA GLN A 141 -20.11 -4.89 7.88
C GLN A 141 -19.22 -4.72 9.12
N SER A 142 -19.23 -5.69 10.01
CA SER A 142 -18.29 -5.73 11.12
C SER A 142 -16.87 -6.05 10.61
N GLU A 143 -15.86 -5.60 11.34
CA GLU A 143 -14.46 -5.92 11.02
C GLU A 143 -14.23 -7.45 10.99
N GLU A 144 -14.81 -8.18 11.92
CA GLU A 144 -14.72 -9.64 11.99
C GLU A 144 -15.30 -10.33 10.74
N GLU A 145 -16.47 -9.88 10.28
CA GLU A 145 -17.08 -10.37 9.04
C GLU A 145 -16.21 -10.06 7.81
N ALA A 146 -15.70 -8.84 7.73
CA ALA A 146 -14.84 -8.42 6.61
C ALA A 146 -13.52 -9.20 6.56
N LEU A 147 -12.88 -9.42 7.72
CA LEU A 147 -11.65 -10.20 7.86
C LEU A 147 -11.85 -11.70 7.62
N SER A 148 -13.06 -12.23 7.80
CA SER A 148 -13.38 -13.63 7.47
C SER A 148 -13.56 -13.88 5.97
N SER A 149 -13.63 -12.83 5.16
CA SER A 149 -13.80 -12.92 3.71
C SER A 149 -12.54 -13.45 3.02
N ARG A 150 -12.75 -14.23 1.95
CA ARG A 150 -11.66 -14.63 1.04
C ARG A 150 -11.00 -13.45 0.31
N PHE A 151 -11.61 -12.26 0.37
CA PHE A 151 -11.11 -11.02 -0.24
C PHE A 151 -10.44 -10.08 0.76
N LYS A 152 -10.17 -10.52 1.99
CA LYS A 152 -9.60 -9.69 3.06
C LYS A 152 -8.29 -8.97 2.66
N ASP A 153 -7.47 -9.62 1.84
CA ASP A 153 -6.16 -9.10 1.40
C ASP A 153 -6.23 -8.38 0.03
N VAL A 154 -7.44 -8.11 -0.49
CA VAL A 154 -7.61 -7.46 -1.79
C VAL A 154 -7.59 -5.95 -1.64
N LEU A 155 -6.65 -5.30 -2.33
CA LEU A 155 -6.62 -3.86 -2.49
C LEU A 155 -7.68 -3.41 -3.50
N THR A 156 -8.40 -2.34 -3.18
CA THR A 156 -9.38 -1.71 -4.08
C THR A 156 -8.76 -0.60 -4.93
N ARG A 157 -7.59 -0.10 -4.52
CA ARG A 157 -6.78 0.87 -5.27
C ARG A 157 -5.29 0.61 -5.01
N SER A 158 -4.48 0.70 -6.07
CA SER A 158 -3.02 0.59 -6.00
C SER A 158 -2.36 1.34 -7.15
N ILE A 159 -1.12 1.74 -6.96
CA ILE A 159 -0.28 2.39 -7.97
C ILE A 159 0.08 1.39 -9.06
N GLY A 160 -0.15 1.75 -10.32
CA GLY A 160 0.36 1.02 -11.49
C GLY A 160 -0.54 -0.10 -12.03
N ILE A 161 -1.61 -0.49 -11.34
CA ILE A 161 -2.54 -1.52 -11.83
C ILE A 161 -3.49 -0.93 -12.87
N ASP A 162 -4.16 0.16 -12.56
CA ASP A 162 -5.05 0.85 -13.48
C ASP A 162 -4.35 2.04 -14.16
N GLU A 163 -4.75 2.38 -15.38
CA GLU A 163 -4.23 3.54 -16.11
C GLU A 163 -4.41 4.85 -15.33
N GLN A 164 -5.53 4.96 -14.61
CA GLN A 164 -5.86 6.10 -13.77
C GLN A 164 -6.16 5.62 -12.35
N VAL A 165 -5.62 6.31 -11.36
CA VAL A 165 -5.89 6.03 -9.95
C VAL A 165 -6.44 7.28 -9.27
N LYS A 166 -7.43 7.08 -8.40
CA LYS A 166 -7.91 8.15 -7.52
C LYS A 166 -6.98 8.24 -6.32
N VAL A 167 -6.28 9.36 -6.20
CA VAL A 167 -5.42 9.68 -5.05
C VAL A 167 -6.26 10.37 -3.96
N ASP A 168 -6.21 9.88 -2.76
CA ASP A 168 -6.81 10.57 -1.62
C ASP A 168 -5.75 11.45 -0.95
N THR A 169 -6.12 12.72 -0.70
CA THR A 169 -5.24 13.71 -0.05
C THR A 169 -5.90 14.27 1.20
N PHE A 170 -5.10 14.48 2.26
CA PHE A 170 -5.55 14.90 3.59
C PHE A 170 -4.73 16.11 4.06
N GLY A 171 -5.40 17.10 4.59
CA GLY A 171 -4.76 18.32 5.08
C GLY A 171 -5.00 19.52 4.14
N PRO A 172 -4.19 20.58 4.22
CA PRO A 172 -3.02 20.71 5.10
C PRO A 172 -3.39 20.75 6.59
N TYR A 173 -2.58 20.10 7.41
CA TYR A 173 -2.70 20.09 8.86
C TYR A 173 -1.57 20.89 9.48
N PRO A 174 -1.76 21.54 10.64
CA PRO A 174 -0.68 22.22 11.34
C PRO A 174 0.35 21.22 11.90
N VAL A 175 1.62 21.58 11.81
CA VAL A 175 2.70 20.92 12.54
C VAL A 175 2.69 21.38 13.99
N GLU A 176 2.57 20.44 14.92
CA GLU A 176 2.57 20.71 16.35
C GLU A 176 3.83 20.15 17.02
N ASN A 177 4.34 20.87 18.03
CA ASN A 177 5.43 20.36 18.85
C ASN A 177 5.01 19.10 19.62
N ASN A 178 5.94 18.21 19.84
CA ASN A 178 5.76 16.94 20.55
C ASN A 178 4.80 15.98 19.85
N THR A 179 4.75 16.06 18.53
CA THR A 179 4.01 15.11 17.68
C THR A 179 4.96 14.38 16.73
N ALA A 180 4.49 13.32 16.10
CA ALA A 180 5.22 12.65 15.06
C ALA A 180 4.27 12.13 13.97
N LEU A 181 4.68 12.26 12.71
CA LEU A 181 4.11 11.49 11.61
C LEU A 181 4.80 10.13 11.57
N PHE A 182 4.00 9.10 11.50
CA PHE A 182 4.43 7.71 11.47
C PHE A 182 3.73 7.02 10.30
N LEU A 183 4.52 6.56 9.33
CA LEU A 183 4.06 5.87 8.14
C LEU A 183 4.57 4.43 8.19
N CYS A 184 3.74 3.46 7.78
CA CYS A 184 4.15 2.06 7.76
C CYS A 184 3.42 1.25 6.69
N SER A 185 4.05 0.14 6.25
CA SER A 185 3.42 -0.92 5.48
C SER A 185 2.54 -1.81 6.38
N ASP A 186 1.79 -2.69 5.76
CA ASP A 186 0.85 -3.60 6.42
C ASP A 186 1.53 -4.66 7.28
N GLY A 187 2.76 -5.06 6.94
CA GLY A 187 3.56 -5.96 7.75
C GLY A 187 3.81 -5.49 9.18
N LEU A 188 3.62 -4.19 9.45
CA LEU A 188 3.67 -3.69 10.83
C LEU A 188 2.29 -3.72 11.50
N TYR A 189 1.29 -3.03 10.95
CA TYR A 189 0.04 -2.79 11.65
C TYR A 189 -0.88 -4.02 11.70
N LYS A 190 -0.68 -5.02 10.86
CA LYS A 190 -1.41 -6.29 10.92
C LYS A 190 -1.10 -7.10 12.19
N VAL A 191 0.12 -6.97 12.71
CA VAL A 191 0.54 -7.69 13.93
C VAL A 191 0.65 -6.79 15.16
N MET A 192 0.60 -5.46 14.98
CA MET A 192 0.82 -4.50 16.07
C MET A 192 -0.36 -3.57 16.27
N THR A 193 -0.93 -3.56 17.47
CA THR A 193 -2.01 -2.63 17.84
C THR A 193 -1.52 -1.18 17.97
N ASN A 194 -2.42 -0.21 17.76
CA ASN A 194 -2.14 1.22 17.99
C ASN A 194 -1.61 1.50 19.42
N ALA A 195 -2.10 0.78 20.41
CA ALA A 195 -1.62 0.90 21.79
C ALA A 195 -0.16 0.48 21.94
N ARG A 196 0.23 -0.62 21.26
CA ARG A 196 1.61 -1.13 21.26
C ARG A 196 2.55 -0.18 20.51
N ILE A 197 2.13 0.34 19.35
CA ILE A 197 2.90 1.35 18.59
C ILE A 197 3.20 2.56 19.49
N ARG A 198 2.18 3.08 20.17
CA ARG A 198 2.33 4.22 21.08
C ARG A 198 3.26 3.93 22.24
N GLU A 199 3.16 2.73 22.84
CA GLU A 199 4.03 2.29 23.94
C GLU A 199 5.49 2.27 23.49
N LEU A 200 5.80 1.60 22.38
CA LEU A 200 7.17 1.48 21.85
C LEU A 200 7.74 2.85 21.47
N PHE A 201 6.92 3.72 20.85
CA PHE A 201 7.31 5.08 20.52
C PHE A 201 7.66 5.87 21.78
N GLY A 202 6.84 5.79 22.84
CA GLY A 202 7.04 6.49 24.10
C GLY A 202 8.26 6.02 24.91
N ARG A 203 8.70 4.78 24.72
CA ARG A 203 9.86 4.19 25.43
C ARG A 203 11.19 4.39 24.71
N SER A 204 11.18 4.72 23.44
CA SER A 204 12.41 4.81 22.63
C SER A 204 13.17 6.11 22.85
N GLY A 205 14.51 6.09 22.69
CA GLY A 205 15.39 7.25 22.85
C GLY A 205 15.32 8.27 21.70
N GLY A 206 14.43 8.09 20.70
CA GLY A 206 14.29 8.97 19.52
C GLY A 206 13.59 8.26 18.38
N PRO A 207 13.37 8.96 17.25
CA PRO A 207 12.63 8.37 16.12
C PRO A 207 13.33 7.12 15.55
N ARG A 208 14.67 7.09 15.50
CA ARG A 208 15.40 5.91 15.03
C ARG A 208 15.19 4.72 15.96
N GLY A 209 15.35 4.89 17.28
CA GLY A 209 15.11 3.81 18.24
C GLY A 209 13.64 3.34 18.24
N ALA A 210 12.70 4.26 17.99
CA ALA A 210 11.28 3.91 17.82
C ALA A 210 11.06 3.02 16.60
N ALA A 211 11.58 3.41 15.44
CA ALA A 211 11.45 2.62 14.20
C ALA A 211 12.06 1.22 14.38
N GLN A 212 13.29 1.12 14.89
CA GLN A 212 13.96 -0.13 15.13
C GLN A 212 13.21 -1.04 16.10
N SER A 213 12.74 -0.50 17.24
CA SER A 213 11.99 -1.28 18.22
C SER A 213 10.67 -1.80 17.67
N MET A 214 9.96 -0.98 16.85
CA MET A 214 8.70 -1.39 16.24
C MET A 214 8.91 -2.49 15.21
N VAL A 215 9.91 -2.35 14.32
CA VAL A 215 10.22 -3.35 13.29
C VAL A 215 10.65 -4.66 13.93
N ALA A 216 11.54 -4.62 14.92
CA ALA A 216 11.98 -5.81 15.66
C ALA A 216 10.80 -6.51 16.34
N THR A 217 9.94 -5.75 17.04
CA THR A 217 8.77 -6.32 17.72
C THR A 217 7.78 -6.92 16.71
N ALA A 218 7.51 -6.28 15.57
CA ALA A 218 6.61 -6.82 14.56
C ALA A 218 7.15 -8.13 13.97
N TYR A 219 8.46 -8.22 13.75
CA TYR A 219 9.12 -9.46 13.33
C TYR A 219 8.99 -10.57 14.39
N GLU A 220 9.24 -10.25 15.66
CA GLU A 220 9.10 -11.19 16.79
C GLU A 220 7.65 -11.64 16.99
N ASP A 221 6.67 -10.74 16.77
CA ASP A 221 5.24 -11.03 16.84
C ASP A 221 4.74 -11.85 15.63
N GLY A 222 5.63 -12.23 14.70
CA GLY A 222 5.36 -13.18 13.62
C GLY A 222 4.81 -12.55 12.35
N SER A 223 5.14 -11.29 12.07
CA SER A 223 4.82 -10.70 10.75
C SER A 223 5.41 -11.57 9.63
N ASP A 224 4.57 -11.95 8.68
CA ASP A 224 4.91 -12.78 7.50
C ASP A 224 5.20 -11.94 6.26
N ASP A 225 5.30 -10.62 6.40
CA ASP A 225 5.54 -9.69 5.31
C ASP A 225 6.80 -8.84 5.49
N ASN A 226 7.11 -8.02 4.48
CA ASN A 226 8.06 -6.93 4.59
C ASN A 226 7.56 -5.93 5.64
N ILE A 227 8.45 -5.39 6.46
CA ILE A 227 8.10 -4.50 7.56
C ILE A 227 8.84 -3.18 7.38
N SER A 228 8.10 -2.12 7.12
CA SER A 228 8.67 -0.83 6.76
C SER A 228 8.03 0.34 7.49
N ILE A 229 8.88 1.28 7.92
CA ILE A 229 8.51 2.48 8.67
C ILE A 229 9.24 3.70 8.14
N ALA A 230 8.54 4.83 8.08
CA ALA A 230 9.11 6.16 7.93
C ALA A 230 8.53 7.10 9.00
N LEU A 231 9.39 7.88 9.65
CA LEU A 231 9.07 8.77 10.77
C LEU A 231 9.56 10.19 10.55
N ALA A 232 8.70 11.17 10.92
CA ALA A 232 9.10 12.57 11.11
C ALA A 232 8.60 13.05 12.48
N GLU A 233 9.52 13.29 13.41
CA GLU A 233 9.22 13.72 14.78
C GLU A 233 9.47 15.22 14.96
N PHE A 234 8.45 15.94 15.43
CA PHE A 234 8.46 17.39 15.60
C PHE A 234 8.68 17.77 17.07
N GLY A 235 9.81 18.44 17.34
CA GLY A 235 10.22 18.80 18.70
C GLY A 235 10.69 17.58 19.51
N GLU A 236 10.68 17.74 20.85
CA GLU A 236 10.99 16.64 21.77
C GLU A 236 9.70 16.01 22.27
N VAL A 237 9.28 14.90 21.71
CA VAL A 237 8.16 14.13 22.25
C VAL A 237 8.52 13.66 23.65
N LYS A 238 7.67 13.95 24.64
CA LYS A 238 7.86 13.47 26.01
C LYS A 238 7.82 11.94 26.02
N ARG A 239 8.94 11.33 26.39
CA ARG A 239 9.09 9.91 26.53
C ARG A 239 9.21 9.53 27.99
N ASP A 240 8.66 8.38 28.38
CA ASP A 240 8.85 7.85 29.74
C ASP A 240 10.30 7.36 29.87
N ARG A 241 11.14 8.16 30.49
CA ARG A 241 12.57 7.85 30.72
C ARG A 241 12.83 6.63 31.64
N ALA A 242 11.78 5.95 32.10
CA ALA A 242 11.91 4.90 33.10
C ALA A 242 12.46 3.55 32.58
N MET A 243 12.70 3.40 31.27
CA MET A 243 13.24 2.17 30.67
C MET A 243 14.34 2.41 29.64
N ASP A 244 15.26 3.31 29.92
CA ASP A 244 16.45 3.57 29.10
C ASP A 244 17.54 2.52 29.38
N THR A 245 17.18 1.22 29.33
CA THR A 245 18.13 0.14 29.50
C THR A 245 17.89 -0.92 28.46
N MET A 246 18.77 -0.97 27.54
CA MET A 246 19.10 -1.89 26.48
C MET A 246 18.75 -1.36 25.08
N PRO A 247 19.74 -1.07 24.26
CA PRO A 247 19.54 -1.08 22.82
C PRO A 247 19.17 -2.52 22.45
N ILE A 248 18.01 -2.71 21.83
CA ILE A 248 17.68 -3.98 21.17
C ILE A 248 18.60 -4.01 19.94
N GLU A 249 19.68 -4.77 20.03
CA GLU A 249 20.56 -5.03 18.91
C GLU A 249 19.84 -6.08 18.04
N PHE A 250 19.11 -5.60 17.05
CA PHE A 250 18.53 -6.48 16.03
C PHE A 250 19.70 -7.05 15.20
N VAL A 251 19.97 -8.32 15.39
CA VAL A 251 20.87 -9.09 14.53
C VAL A 251 19.96 -9.80 13.52
N PRO A 252 19.93 -9.36 12.24
CA PRO A 252 19.17 -10.10 11.23
C PRO A 252 19.72 -11.53 11.16
N PRO A 253 18.84 -12.55 10.91
CA PRO A 253 19.31 -13.90 10.71
C PRO A 253 20.37 -13.90 9.60
N PRO A 254 21.43 -14.74 9.72
CA PRO A 254 22.46 -14.82 8.69
C PRO A 254 21.78 -15.15 7.36
N ALA A 255 22.17 -14.44 6.30
CA ALA A 255 21.78 -14.81 4.96
C ALA A 255 22.12 -16.28 4.76
N ASP A 256 21.16 -17.06 4.28
CA ASP A 256 21.37 -18.48 4.02
C ASP A 256 22.33 -18.61 2.81
N ASP A 257 23.62 -18.73 3.07
CA ASP A 257 24.68 -18.90 2.06
C ASP A 257 24.65 -20.30 1.40
N THR A 258 23.53 -21.03 1.49
CA THR A 258 23.41 -22.36 0.89
C THR A 258 22.98 -22.37 -0.58
N ALA A 259 23.04 -21.24 -1.28
CA ALA A 259 22.64 -21.14 -2.69
C ALA A 259 23.82 -21.17 -3.69
N ASP A 260 25.06 -21.53 -3.28
CA ASP A 260 26.20 -21.68 -4.19
C ASP A 260 27.01 -22.92 -3.82
N ASP A 261 26.52 -24.13 -4.17
CA ASP A 261 27.36 -25.32 -4.45
C ASP A 261 26.51 -26.38 -5.18
N ALA A 262 26.12 -26.09 -6.42
CA ALA A 262 25.84 -27.09 -7.41
C ALA A 262 26.79 -26.83 -8.61
N ALA A 263 28.05 -27.19 -8.37
CA ALA A 263 29.06 -27.26 -9.42
C ALA A 263 28.62 -28.33 -10.45
N ASP A 264 28.57 -27.90 -11.67
CA ASP A 264 29.20 -28.50 -12.86
C ASP A 264 29.47 -30.01 -12.77
N ASP A 265 28.57 -30.82 -13.28
CA ASP A 265 28.88 -32.10 -13.88
C ASP A 265 28.22 -32.17 -15.27
N GLY A 266 29.11 -32.00 -16.28
CA GLY A 266 28.75 -32.09 -17.67
C GLY A 266 28.18 -33.45 -18.03
N ALA A 267 27.08 -33.45 -18.75
CA ALA A 267 26.70 -34.45 -19.72
C ALA A 267 25.77 -33.82 -20.75
N ASP A 268 26.24 -33.75 -21.97
CA ASP A 268 25.47 -33.59 -23.18
C ASP A 268 24.28 -34.57 -23.18
N ASP A 269 23.06 -34.03 -23.37
CA ASP A 269 22.04 -34.75 -24.11
C ASP A 269 20.96 -33.76 -24.59
N ASP A 270 20.94 -33.57 -25.89
CA ASP A 270 19.90 -32.89 -26.65
C ASP A 270 18.49 -33.47 -26.35
N VAL A 271 17.68 -32.71 -25.60
CA VAL A 271 16.24 -32.93 -25.56
C VAL A 271 15.53 -31.60 -25.88
N PRO A 272 14.70 -31.56 -26.95
CA PRO A 272 14.00 -30.35 -27.33
C PRO A 272 12.97 -29.97 -26.28
N ILE A 273 13.05 -28.76 -25.78
CA ILE A 273 12.07 -28.15 -24.87
C ILE A 273 10.77 -27.95 -25.68
N VAL A 274 9.82 -28.82 -25.46
CA VAL A 274 8.43 -28.61 -25.87
C VAL A 274 7.81 -27.68 -24.83
N ALA A 275 7.50 -26.46 -25.24
CA ALA A 275 6.74 -25.52 -24.44
C ALA A 275 5.37 -26.15 -24.13
N ALA A 276 5.14 -26.49 -22.87
CA ALA A 276 3.82 -26.86 -22.38
C ALA A 276 2.97 -25.60 -22.30
N ALA A 277 1.95 -25.51 -23.13
CA ALA A 277 0.87 -24.55 -22.97
C ALA A 277 0.17 -24.77 -21.62
N PRO A 278 -0.31 -23.72 -20.94
CA PRO A 278 -1.08 -23.90 -19.72
C PRO A 278 -2.36 -24.70 -20.06
N ALA A 279 -2.59 -25.77 -19.32
CA ALA A 279 -3.79 -26.56 -19.40
C ALA A 279 -5.00 -25.67 -19.16
N ALA A 280 -5.90 -25.61 -20.14
CA ALA A 280 -7.23 -25.06 -19.94
C ALA A 280 -7.91 -25.88 -18.85
N VAL A 281 -8.28 -25.19 -17.76
CA VAL A 281 -9.18 -25.75 -16.76
C VAL A 281 -10.54 -25.79 -17.44
N GLU A 282 -10.96 -27.00 -17.82
CA GLU A 282 -12.34 -27.25 -18.17
C GLU A 282 -13.22 -26.86 -16.96
N ALA A 283 -14.03 -25.85 -17.13
CA ALA A 283 -15.08 -25.51 -16.19
C ALA A 283 -16.12 -26.63 -16.28
N ASP A 284 -16.29 -27.41 -15.21
CA ASP A 284 -17.42 -28.30 -15.03
C ASP A 284 -18.70 -27.45 -15.03
N ASP A 285 -19.52 -27.71 -16.08
CA ASP A 285 -20.74 -26.98 -16.46
C ASP A 285 -22.00 -27.57 -15.76
N ASP A 286 -21.88 -28.02 -14.51
CA ASP A 286 -22.99 -28.75 -13.88
C ASP A 286 -23.27 -28.31 -12.41
N THR A 287 -23.35 -27.03 -12.08
CA THR A 287 -23.97 -26.60 -10.80
C THR A 287 -24.55 -25.18 -10.81
N TRP A 288 -25.04 -24.68 -11.93
CA TRP A 288 -25.87 -23.47 -11.95
C TRP A 288 -27.28 -23.84 -12.37
N ASN A 289 -28.00 -24.48 -11.46
CA ASN A 289 -29.42 -24.72 -11.66
C ASN A 289 -30.22 -23.61 -11.00
N GLU A 290 -30.94 -22.89 -11.87
CA GLU A 290 -32.28 -22.38 -11.72
C GLU A 290 -32.69 -21.82 -10.36
N ASP A 291 -32.59 -20.48 -10.21
CA ASP A 291 -33.65 -19.65 -9.64
C ASP A 291 -33.27 -18.16 -9.80
N TRP A 292 -33.18 -17.69 -11.05
CA TRP A 292 -33.23 -16.26 -11.34
C TRP A 292 -34.51 -15.97 -12.13
N ASP A 293 -35.55 -15.59 -11.35
CA ASP A 293 -36.78 -15.06 -11.90
C ASP A 293 -36.50 -13.74 -12.64
N SER A 294 -36.64 -13.77 -13.96
CA SER A 294 -36.43 -12.66 -14.90
C SER A 294 -37.61 -11.71 -14.94
N SER A 295 -38.35 -11.50 -13.82
CA SER A 295 -39.54 -10.65 -13.77
C SER A 295 -39.43 -9.48 -12.82
N THR A 296 -38.65 -8.46 -13.17
CA THR A 296 -38.89 -7.08 -12.76
C THR A 296 -38.61 -6.10 -13.88
N ALA A 297 -39.40 -6.21 -14.95
CA ALA A 297 -39.56 -5.11 -15.88
C ALA A 297 -40.61 -4.15 -15.32
N VAL A 298 -40.16 -3.04 -14.76
CA VAL A 298 -41.09 -1.96 -14.40
C VAL A 298 -41.39 -1.17 -15.67
N THR A 299 -42.55 -1.38 -16.27
CA THR A 299 -43.10 -0.54 -17.34
C THR A 299 -43.88 0.61 -16.73
N SER A 300 -43.33 1.81 -16.79
CA SER A 300 -44.13 3.03 -16.55
C SER A 300 -44.81 3.43 -17.86
N ARG A 301 -46.12 3.39 -17.90
CA ARG A 301 -46.93 3.95 -18.97
C ARG A 301 -47.11 5.46 -18.74
N GLY A 302 -46.53 6.26 -19.60
CA GLY A 302 -46.83 7.69 -19.63
C GLY A 302 -45.88 8.45 -20.54
N GLY A 303 -46.22 8.64 -21.83
CA GLY A 303 -45.58 9.62 -22.76
C GLY A 303 -44.33 9.15 -23.46
N GLN A 304 -44.44 8.89 -24.69
CA GLN A 304 -43.56 8.89 -25.88
C GLN A 304 -42.04 8.69 -25.78
N ASN A 305 -41.42 8.20 -24.67
CA ASN A 305 -40.04 7.79 -24.68
C ASN A 305 -39.80 6.60 -23.72
N THR A 306 -39.51 5.43 -24.25
CA THR A 306 -39.19 4.24 -23.43
C THR A 306 -37.66 4.19 -23.27
N MET A 307 -37.16 4.35 -22.03
CA MET A 307 -35.74 4.18 -21.68
C MET A 307 -35.55 2.77 -21.14
N LEU A 308 -34.80 1.93 -21.85
CA LEU A 308 -34.40 0.62 -21.38
C LEU A 308 -32.97 0.72 -20.78
N ILE A 309 -32.87 0.49 -19.47
CA ILE A 309 -31.57 0.40 -18.81
C ILE A 309 -31.28 -1.09 -18.59
N VAL A 310 -30.28 -1.62 -19.27
CA VAL A 310 -29.76 -2.97 -19.02
C VAL A 310 -28.49 -2.84 -18.21
N VAL A 311 -28.51 -3.28 -16.96
CA VAL A 311 -27.33 -3.37 -16.10
C VAL A 311 -26.82 -4.81 -16.14
N GLY A 312 -25.76 -5.02 -16.90
CA GLY A 312 -25.07 -6.31 -16.90
C GLY A 312 -23.85 -6.23 -15.99
N VAL A 313 -23.78 -7.10 -15.00
CA VAL A 313 -22.58 -7.27 -14.16
C VAL A 313 -21.78 -8.41 -14.73
N GLY A 314 -20.73 -8.08 -15.51
CA GLY A 314 -19.73 -9.05 -15.93
C GLY A 314 -18.52 -9.00 -14.99
N VAL A 315 -17.77 -10.09 -14.94
CA VAL A 315 -16.61 -10.30 -14.06
C VAL A 315 -15.46 -9.33 -14.34
N ILE A 316 -15.55 -8.51 -15.38
CA ILE A 316 -14.57 -7.47 -15.71
C ILE A 316 -15.34 -6.25 -16.23
N GLY A 317 -15.44 -5.22 -15.42
CA GLY A 317 -15.85 -3.87 -15.81
C GLY A 317 -17.37 -3.64 -15.91
N VAL A 318 -17.82 -2.52 -15.40
CA VAL A 318 -19.17 -1.99 -15.63
C VAL A 318 -19.18 -1.30 -16.99
N VAL A 319 -19.80 -1.89 -18.00
CA VAL A 319 -20.05 -1.22 -19.29
C VAL A 319 -21.45 -0.61 -19.24
N LEU A 320 -21.53 0.70 -19.18
CA LEU A 320 -22.77 1.44 -19.33
C LEU A 320 -23.01 1.67 -20.83
N THR A 321 -23.92 0.91 -21.45
CA THR A 321 -24.30 1.16 -22.85
C THR A 321 -25.63 1.93 -22.88
N LEU A 322 -25.56 3.20 -23.26
CA LEU A 322 -26.77 4.01 -23.55
C LEU A 322 -27.15 3.80 -25.03
N LEU A 323 -28.26 3.12 -25.27
CA LEU A 323 -28.87 3.04 -26.61
C LEU A 323 -30.05 4.04 -26.68
N PHE A 324 -29.88 5.10 -27.47
CA PHE A 324 -31.01 5.97 -27.88
C PHE A 324 -31.68 5.35 -29.12
N LEU A 325 -32.92 4.93 -28.99
CA LEU A 325 -33.77 4.70 -30.17
C LEU A 325 -34.62 5.95 -30.40
N MET A 326 -34.32 6.68 -31.48
CA MET A 326 -35.24 7.68 -32.02
C MET A 326 -36.26 6.94 -32.88
N ALA A 327 -37.54 6.94 -32.47
CA ALA A 327 -38.64 6.53 -33.34
C ALA A 327 -38.99 7.67 -34.25
N ALA A 328 -38.97 7.40 -35.57
CA ALA A 328 -39.50 8.27 -36.60
C ALA A 328 -41.03 8.24 -36.60
#